data_342b7fa3c6eedccf2932fd7bc10a6e76
#
_entry.id   342b7fa3c6eedccf2932fd7bc10a6e76
#
_cell.length_a   1.000
_cell.length_b   1.000
_cell.length_c   1.000
_cell.angle_alpha   90.00
_cell.angle_beta   90.00
_cell.angle_gamma   90.00
#
_symmetry.space_group_name_H-M   'P 1'
#
loop_
_entity.id
_entity.type
_entity.pdbx_description
1 polymer ?
#
loop_
_entity_poly.entity_id
_entity_poly.type
_entity_poly.pdbx_seq_one_letter_code
_entity_poly.pdbx_strand_id
1 'polypeptide(L)'
;MDDRRAKIGEDLMEAEIKGPVHKRARQTHGRGPRIGTRVSIRAATPRDAEKLRAMFSRVAPETIYLRFHVPYPDVPERTLDLMLGVDHHDNESLVAVAEGEEVVGHAMYASLGDGREAEMAIIVEDGWQSKGVGKSLLSELAQRARLRGIEAFTAEVLGENRRMLALAAIFAGTDHTLKDGVYHVRMPLGKPNSATYTALTLRRAA
;
A
#
# COMPACT_ATOMS: atom_id res chain seq x y z
N MET A 1 -4.45 -12.99 23.63
CA MET A 1 -4.19 -13.18 22.17
C MET A 1 -4.38 -11.89 21.37
N ASP A 2 -4.68 -10.79 22.04
CA ASP A 2 -5.12 -9.52 21.46
C ASP A 2 -3.99 -8.47 21.25
N ASP A 3 -2.86 -8.67 21.88
CA ASP A 3 -1.77 -7.66 21.96
C ASP A 3 -0.90 -7.55 20.70
N ARG A 4 -0.91 -8.56 19.82
CA ARG A 4 -0.10 -8.53 18.59
C ARG A 4 -0.77 -7.77 17.44
N ARG A 5 -2.09 -7.63 17.45
CA ARG A 5 -2.87 -6.98 16.36
C ARG A 5 -2.74 -5.46 16.40
N ALA A 6 -2.84 -4.87 17.59
CA ALA A 6 -2.64 -3.43 17.80
C ALA A 6 -1.18 -3.03 17.52
N LYS A 7 -0.24 -3.92 17.82
CA LYS A 7 1.20 -3.64 17.74
C LYS A 7 1.75 -3.47 16.33
N ILE A 8 1.15 -4.09 15.30
CA ILE A 8 1.62 -3.93 13.90
C ILE A 8 1.26 -2.54 13.36
N GLY A 9 0.06 -2.03 13.66
CA GLY A 9 -0.33 -0.66 13.30
C GLY A 9 0.51 0.38 14.04
N GLU A 10 0.71 0.20 15.34
CA GLU A 10 1.60 1.05 16.16
C GLU A 10 3.06 0.92 15.75
N ASP A 11 3.55 -0.30 15.44
CA ASP A 11 4.92 -0.54 14.97
C ASP A 11 5.19 0.05 13.57
N LEU A 12 4.18 0.13 12.70
CA LEU A 12 4.27 0.85 11.43
C LEU A 12 4.40 2.36 11.66
N MET A 13 3.60 2.93 12.57
CA MET A 13 3.70 4.34 12.96
C MET A 13 5.00 4.66 13.72
N GLU A 14 5.42 3.80 14.67
CA GLU A 14 6.67 4.04 15.42
C GLU A 14 7.93 3.79 14.58
N ALA A 15 7.91 2.89 13.59
CA ALA A 15 9.02 2.69 12.66
C ALA A 15 9.27 3.94 11.79
N GLU A 16 8.25 4.77 11.60
CA GLU A 16 8.34 6.02 10.86
C GLU A 16 9.13 7.12 11.59
N ILE A 17 9.29 7.06 12.93
CA ILE A 17 9.80 8.18 13.75
C ILE A 17 11.31 8.08 14.10
N LYS A 18 11.99 6.94 13.95
CA LYS A 18 13.35 6.71 14.50
C LYS A 18 14.35 6.10 13.50
N GLY A 19 14.87 6.89 12.56
CA GLY A 19 15.97 6.44 11.70
C GLY A 19 17.10 7.47 11.56
N PRO A 20 18.39 7.05 11.47
CA PRO A 20 19.52 7.97 11.32
C PRO A 20 19.68 8.47 9.89
N VAL A 21 20.05 9.74 9.77
CA VAL A 21 20.30 10.44 8.50
C VAL A 21 21.63 10.00 7.89
N HIS A 22 21.63 9.35 6.74
CA HIS A 22 22.83 9.06 5.96
C HIS A 22 22.81 9.68 4.55
N LYS A 23 24.03 9.93 4.00
CA LYS A 23 24.34 10.78 2.84
C LYS A 23 23.80 10.27 1.49
N ARG A 24 23.37 11.23 0.66
CA ARG A 24 22.79 11.09 -0.69
C ARG A 24 23.58 10.17 -1.63
N ALA A 25 22.90 9.13 -2.17
CA ALA A 25 23.27 8.50 -3.42
C ALA A 25 22.60 9.21 -4.61
N ARG A 26 23.24 9.23 -5.78
CA ARG A 26 22.69 9.85 -7.00
C ARG A 26 21.45 9.10 -7.47
N GLN A 27 20.31 9.79 -7.51
CA GLN A 27 19.06 9.26 -8.01
C GLN A 27 19.11 9.06 -9.52
N THR A 28 18.93 7.84 -9.96
CA THR A 28 18.53 7.53 -11.33
C THR A 28 17.00 7.46 -11.34
N HIS A 29 16.33 8.45 -11.91
CA HIS A 29 14.88 8.40 -12.11
C HIS A 29 14.56 7.16 -12.96
N GLY A 30 13.72 6.27 -12.43
CA GLY A 30 13.28 5.07 -13.12
C GLY A 30 12.64 5.41 -14.46
N ARG A 31 12.93 4.62 -15.49
CA ARG A 31 12.27 4.77 -16.80
C ARG A 31 10.82 4.37 -16.66
N GLY A 32 9.88 5.28 -16.96
CA GLY A 32 8.46 4.96 -17.04
C GLY A 32 8.17 3.86 -18.06
N PRO A 33 6.96 3.25 -18.04
CA PRO A 33 6.60 2.16 -18.93
C PRO A 33 6.72 2.53 -20.39
N ARG A 34 7.15 1.57 -21.20
CA ARG A 34 6.97 1.63 -22.67
C ARG A 34 5.47 1.49 -22.98
N ILE A 35 5.02 2.02 -24.13
CA ILE A 35 3.63 1.87 -24.57
C ILE A 35 3.29 0.37 -24.61
N GLY A 36 2.22 -0.05 -23.93
CA GLY A 36 1.76 -1.45 -23.88
C GLY A 36 2.33 -2.32 -22.75
N THR A 37 3.20 -1.79 -21.87
CA THR A 37 3.71 -2.57 -20.73
C THR A 37 2.56 -3.01 -19.81
N ARG A 38 2.44 -4.30 -19.60
CA ARG A 38 1.45 -4.89 -18.68
C ARG A 38 1.98 -4.83 -17.25
N VAL A 39 1.07 -4.57 -16.30
CA VAL A 39 1.34 -4.67 -14.86
C VAL A 39 0.41 -5.72 -14.28
N SER A 40 0.96 -6.67 -13.56
CA SER A 40 0.20 -7.66 -12.78
C SER A 40 0.23 -7.30 -11.30
N ILE A 41 -0.88 -7.57 -10.60
CA ILE A 41 -0.98 -7.40 -9.15
C ILE A 41 -1.01 -8.79 -8.52
N ARG A 42 -0.17 -9.01 -7.51
CA ARG A 42 -0.15 -10.26 -6.75
C ARG A 42 0.20 -10.02 -5.28
N ALA A 43 -0.01 -11.03 -4.45
CA ALA A 43 0.48 -11.02 -3.08
C ALA A 43 2.02 -10.82 -3.06
N ALA A 44 2.48 -10.00 -2.14
CA ALA A 44 3.89 -9.87 -1.84
C ALA A 44 4.40 -11.11 -1.10
N THR A 45 5.65 -11.43 -1.27
CA THR A 45 6.31 -12.54 -0.59
C THR A 45 7.68 -12.09 -0.08
N PRO A 46 8.30 -12.79 0.88
CA PRO A 46 9.66 -12.48 1.32
C PRO A 46 10.70 -12.44 0.19
N ARG A 47 10.44 -13.14 -0.93
CA ARG A 47 11.30 -13.12 -2.13
C ARG A 47 11.29 -11.78 -2.88
N ASP A 48 10.35 -10.91 -2.55
CA ASP A 48 10.23 -9.59 -3.17
C ASP A 48 11.08 -8.51 -2.48
N ALA A 49 11.79 -8.83 -1.38
CA ALA A 49 12.59 -7.88 -0.61
C ALA A 49 13.56 -7.07 -1.46
N GLU A 50 14.39 -7.74 -2.28
CA GLU A 50 15.34 -7.06 -3.16
C GLU A 50 14.64 -6.20 -4.22
N LYS A 51 13.52 -6.69 -4.77
CA LYS A 51 12.73 -5.97 -5.78
C LYS A 51 12.07 -4.72 -5.19
N LEU A 52 11.56 -4.80 -3.95
CA LEU A 52 11.02 -3.66 -3.22
C LEU A 52 12.13 -2.65 -2.88
N ARG A 53 13.28 -3.10 -2.39
CA ARG A 53 14.43 -2.23 -2.13
C ARG A 53 14.86 -1.50 -3.41
N ALA A 54 14.95 -2.22 -4.52
CA ALA A 54 15.27 -1.64 -5.83
C ALA A 54 14.19 -0.63 -6.29
N MET A 55 12.90 -0.90 -6.05
CA MET A 55 11.83 0.06 -6.33
C MET A 55 12.03 1.34 -5.49
N PHE A 56 12.22 1.22 -4.18
CA PHE A 56 12.40 2.37 -3.31
C PHE A 56 13.60 3.24 -3.69
N SER A 57 14.68 2.64 -4.18
CA SER A 57 15.85 3.40 -4.67
C SER A 57 15.58 4.25 -5.93
N ARG A 58 14.48 3.99 -6.64
CA ARG A 58 14.04 4.73 -7.83
C ARG A 58 12.93 5.73 -7.55
N VAL A 59 12.30 5.65 -6.39
CA VAL A 59 11.20 6.54 -5.99
C VAL A 59 11.77 7.90 -5.56
N ALA A 60 11.12 8.98 -5.99
CA ALA A 60 11.50 10.34 -5.61
C ALA A 60 11.33 10.58 -4.09
N PRO A 61 12.19 11.41 -3.46
CA PRO A 61 12.10 11.71 -2.04
C PRO A 61 10.74 12.27 -1.64
N GLU A 62 10.13 13.06 -2.49
CA GLU A 62 8.79 13.63 -2.28
C GLU A 62 7.74 12.52 -2.19
N THR A 63 7.83 11.50 -3.04
CA THR A 63 6.90 10.35 -3.02
C THR A 63 7.13 9.48 -1.78
N ILE A 64 8.39 9.32 -1.35
CA ILE A 64 8.72 8.66 -0.08
C ILE A 64 8.11 9.43 1.09
N TYR A 65 8.31 10.76 1.13
CA TYR A 65 7.74 11.60 2.17
C TYR A 65 6.22 11.54 2.22
N LEU A 66 5.55 11.58 1.07
CA LEU A 66 4.08 11.46 1.00
C LEU A 66 3.55 10.09 1.47
N ARG A 67 4.40 9.06 1.48
CA ARG A 67 4.04 7.71 1.95
C ARG A 67 4.33 7.49 3.43
N PHE A 68 5.45 8.01 3.93
CA PHE A 68 5.94 7.70 5.27
C PHE A 68 5.85 8.91 6.23
N HIS A 69 5.46 10.10 5.74
CA HIS A 69 5.41 11.37 6.48
C HIS A 69 6.77 11.78 7.09
N VAL A 70 7.83 11.06 6.76
CA VAL A 70 9.22 11.33 7.16
C VAL A 70 10.14 11.21 5.94
N PRO A 71 11.22 11.99 5.88
CA PRO A 71 12.17 11.95 4.78
C PRO A 71 13.14 10.78 4.97
N TYR A 72 12.79 9.59 4.48
CA TYR A 72 13.73 8.47 4.44
C TYR A 72 14.70 8.63 3.26
N PRO A 73 16.00 8.75 3.48
CA PRO A 73 16.99 8.65 2.41
C PRO A 73 17.07 7.24 1.83
N ASP A 74 16.91 6.22 2.68
CA ASP A 74 16.77 4.81 2.35
C ASP A 74 15.66 4.23 3.23
N VAL A 75 14.79 3.40 2.67
CA VAL A 75 13.73 2.73 3.44
C VAL A 75 14.37 1.71 4.36
N PRO A 76 14.11 1.79 5.69
CA PRO A 76 14.72 0.89 6.65
C PRO A 76 14.36 -0.57 6.41
N GLU A 77 15.28 -1.50 6.69
CA GLU A 77 15.07 -2.95 6.55
C GLU A 77 13.84 -3.42 7.34
N ARG A 78 13.68 -2.92 8.57
CA ARG A 78 12.50 -3.21 9.39
C ARG A 78 11.18 -2.86 8.70
N THR A 79 11.14 -1.77 7.93
CA THR A 79 9.95 -1.39 7.16
C THR A 79 9.66 -2.38 6.05
N LEU A 80 10.70 -2.89 5.36
CA LEU A 80 10.56 -3.94 4.36
C LEU A 80 10.08 -5.25 5.00
N ASP A 81 10.61 -5.62 6.16
CA ASP A 81 10.17 -6.80 6.91
C ASP A 81 8.69 -6.72 7.29
N LEU A 82 8.21 -5.56 7.73
CA LEU A 82 6.79 -5.34 8.01
C LEU A 82 5.92 -5.43 6.76
N MET A 83 6.39 -4.92 5.63
CA MET A 83 5.69 -5.00 4.36
C MET A 83 5.57 -6.43 3.82
N LEU A 84 6.55 -7.30 4.11
CA LEU A 84 6.65 -8.65 3.56
C LEU A 84 6.26 -9.75 4.55
N GLY A 85 6.33 -9.47 5.86
CA GLY A 85 6.05 -10.42 6.93
C GLY A 85 4.56 -10.56 7.28
N VAL A 86 3.66 -10.21 6.38
CA VAL A 86 2.22 -10.28 6.60
C VAL A 86 1.69 -11.72 6.55
N ASP A 87 0.60 -11.96 7.27
CA ASP A 87 -0.05 -13.28 7.37
C ASP A 87 -1.04 -13.58 6.21
N HIS A 88 -1.29 -12.60 5.34
CA HIS A 88 -2.27 -12.63 4.26
C HIS A 88 -3.69 -12.98 4.73
N HIS A 89 -3.99 -12.71 5.99
CA HIS A 89 -5.28 -12.93 6.62
C HIS A 89 -5.79 -11.64 7.29
N ASP A 90 -5.22 -11.27 8.42
CA ASP A 90 -5.54 -10.01 9.13
C ASP A 90 -4.77 -8.84 8.52
N ASN A 91 -3.64 -9.13 7.90
CA ASN A 91 -2.79 -8.17 7.19
C ASN A 91 -2.57 -8.67 5.75
N GLU A 92 -2.62 -7.78 4.79
CA GLU A 92 -2.38 -8.11 3.39
C GLU A 92 -1.35 -7.17 2.78
N SER A 93 -0.54 -7.72 1.90
CA SER A 93 0.49 -6.98 1.18
C SER A 93 0.51 -7.41 -0.28
N LEU A 94 0.50 -6.43 -1.18
CA LEU A 94 0.47 -6.62 -2.62
C LEU A 94 1.59 -5.88 -3.30
N VAL A 95 2.11 -6.46 -4.37
CA VAL A 95 3.05 -5.81 -5.29
C VAL A 95 2.44 -5.67 -6.68
N ALA A 96 2.73 -4.56 -7.33
CA ALA A 96 2.51 -4.33 -8.76
C ALA A 96 3.81 -4.67 -9.49
N VAL A 97 3.76 -5.67 -10.37
CA VAL A 97 4.92 -6.19 -11.09
C VAL A 97 4.77 -5.88 -12.57
N ALA A 98 5.74 -5.16 -13.13
CA ALA A 98 5.84 -4.87 -14.55
C ALA A 98 6.52 -6.01 -15.32
N GLU A 99 6.48 -5.97 -16.65
CA GLU A 99 7.25 -6.86 -17.50
C GLU A 99 8.74 -6.80 -17.13
N GLY A 100 9.42 -7.95 -17.05
CA GLY A 100 10.80 -8.06 -16.57
C GLY A 100 10.90 -8.24 -15.05
N GLU A 101 9.79 -8.55 -14.38
CA GLU A 101 9.75 -8.86 -12.95
C GLU A 101 10.08 -7.69 -12.01
N GLU A 102 10.08 -6.44 -12.50
CA GLU A 102 10.29 -5.26 -11.67
C GLU A 102 9.06 -4.94 -10.83
N VAL A 103 9.24 -4.74 -9.53
CA VAL A 103 8.22 -4.15 -8.68
C VAL A 103 8.19 -2.64 -8.91
N VAL A 104 6.99 -2.13 -9.20
CA VAL A 104 6.73 -0.71 -9.54
C VAL A 104 5.68 -0.06 -8.63
N GLY A 105 5.14 -0.82 -7.69
CA GLY A 105 4.21 -0.33 -6.68
C GLY A 105 3.96 -1.37 -5.61
N HIS A 106 3.54 -0.89 -4.46
CA HIS A 106 3.21 -1.70 -3.28
C HIS A 106 1.97 -1.13 -2.62
N ALA A 107 1.12 -2.00 -2.08
CA ALA A 107 -0.01 -1.62 -1.25
C ALA A 107 -0.20 -2.67 -0.15
N MET A 108 -0.61 -2.22 1.03
CA MET A 108 -0.88 -3.10 2.15
C MET A 108 -2.02 -2.57 3.00
N TYR A 109 -2.59 -3.44 3.80
CA TYR A 109 -3.41 -3.04 4.95
C TYR A 109 -3.04 -3.85 6.19
N ALA A 110 -3.29 -3.26 7.35
CA ALA A 110 -3.26 -3.90 8.66
C ALA A 110 -4.63 -3.75 9.32
N SER A 111 -5.19 -4.86 9.79
CA SER A 111 -6.48 -4.90 10.47
C SER A 111 -6.42 -4.16 11.80
N LEU A 112 -7.45 -3.39 12.12
CA LEU A 112 -7.55 -2.60 13.35
C LEU A 112 -8.59 -3.21 14.32
N GLY A 113 -8.30 -3.13 15.62
CA GLY A 113 -9.25 -3.42 16.68
C GLY A 113 -10.02 -4.73 16.52
N ASP A 114 -11.31 -4.65 16.23
CA ASP A 114 -12.22 -5.78 16.05
C ASP A 114 -12.14 -6.46 14.66
N GLY A 115 -11.25 -5.99 13.79
CA GLY A 115 -11.06 -6.53 12.44
C GLY A 115 -12.08 -6.04 11.40
N ARG A 116 -12.92 -5.06 11.73
CA ARG A 116 -13.90 -4.49 10.77
C ARG A 116 -13.32 -3.33 9.96
N GLU A 117 -12.30 -2.68 10.45
CA GLU A 117 -11.55 -1.65 9.76
C GLU A 117 -10.09 -2.03 9.62
N ALA A 118 -9.43 -1.50 8.62
CA ALA A 118 -8.00 -1.71 8.41
C ALA A 118 -7.34 -0.41 7.95
N GLU A 119 -6.16 -0.14 8.49
CA GLU A 119 -5.31 0.92 8.00
C GLU A 119 -4.61 0.48 6.72
N MET A 120 -4.68 1.30 5.68
CA MET A 120 -4.06 0.99 4.41
C MET A 120 -2.98 1.99 4.02
N ALA A 121 -2.03 1.51 3.26
CA ALA A 121 -0.98 2.33 2.69
C ALA A 121 -0.63 1.87 1.26
N ILE A 122 -0.24 2.82 0.41
CA ILE A 122 0.09 2.56 -0.98
C ILE A 122 1.22 3.47 -1.45
N ILE A 123 2.09 2.92 -2.29
CA ILE A 123 3.11 3.67 -3.01
C ILE A 123 3.24 3.15 -4.44
N VAL A 124 3.46 4.05 -5.39
CA VAL A 124 3.74 3.72 -6.80
C VAL A 124 4.92 4.54 -7.26
N GLU A 125 5.89 3.88 -7.89
CA GLU A 125 7.06 4.52 -8.49
C GLU A 125 6.65 5.64 -9.44
N ASP A 126 7.36 6.78 -9.42
CA ASP A 126 6.95 8.03 -10.08
C ASP A 126 6.65 7.86 -11.56
N GLY A 127 7.50 7.12 -12.28
CA GLY A 127 7.31 6.81 -13.69
C GLY A 127 6.03 6.00 -14.00
N TRP A 128 5.41 5.38 -13.00
CA TRP A 128 4.22 4.53 -13.11
C TRP A 128 2.95 5.17 -12.53
N GLN A 129 3.07 6.36 -11.93
CA GLN A 129 1.92 7.10 -11.43
C GLN A 129 1.03 7.60 -12.56
N SER A 130 -0.24 7.89 -12.24
CA SER A 130 -1.26 8.36 -13.20
C SER A 130 -1.53 7.43 -14.40
N LYS A 131 -1.08 6.16 -14.32
CA LYS A 131 -1.27 5.11 -15.35
C LYS A 131 -2.19 3.98 -14.89
N GLY A 132 -2.94 4.20 -13.82
CA GLY A 132 -3.91 3.24 -13.29
C GLY A 132 -3.33 2.21 -12.30
N VAL A 133 -2.02 2.13 -12.10
CA VAL A 133 -1.37 1.16 -11.20
C VAL A 133 -1.90 1.29 -9.77
N GLY A 134 -1.95 2.51 -9.22
CA GLY A 134 -2.49 2.73 -7.88
C GLY A 134 -3.96 2.33 -7.75
N LYS A 135 -4.78 2.62 -8.77
CA LYS A 135 -6.18 2.18 -8.79
C LYS A 135 -6.30 0.66 -8.81
N SER A 136 -5.49 -0.03 -9.60
CA SER A 136 -5.47 -1.49 -9.67
C SER A 136 -5.04 -2.12 -8.34
N LEU A 137 -3.96 -1.62 -7.72
CA LEU A 137 -3.51 -2.05 -6.40
C LEU A 137 -4.60 -1.89 -5.35
N LEU A 138 -5.18 -0.69 -5.26
CA LEU A 138 -6.19 -0.38 -4.25
C LEU A 138 -7.48 -1.18 -4.48
N SER A 139 -7.88 -1.41 -5.73
CA SER A 139 -9.05 -2.23 -6.05
C SER A 139 -8.86 -3.69 -5.65
N GLU A 140 -7.69 -4.29 -5.92
CA GLU A 140 -7.36 -5.66 -5.52
C GLU A 140 -7.26 -5.79 -4.00
N LEU A 141 -6.60 -4.80 -3.34
CA LEU A 141 -6.49 -4.76 -1.89
C LEU A 141 -7.87 -4.71 -1.22
N ALA A 142 -8.75 -3.84 -1.70
CA ALA A 142 -10.12 -3.70 -1.23
C ALA A 142 -10.95 -4.99 -1.46
N GLN A 143 -10.74 -5.67 -2.57
CA GLN A 143 -11.39 -6.93 -2.84
C GLN A 143 -11.00 -8.00 -1.82
N ARG A 144 -9.70 -8.13 -1.51
CA ARG A 144 -9.20 -9.07 -0.50
C ARG A 144 -9.69 -8.73 0.90
N ALA A 145 -9.67 -7.45 1.27
CA ALA A 145 -10.18 -6.95 2.54
C ALA A 145 -11.67 -7.31 2.76
N ARG A 146 -12.52 -7.08 1.74
CA ARG A 146 -13.94 -7.48 1.81
C ARG A 146 -14.14 -8.96 2.07
N LEU A 147 -13.30 -9.82 1.47
CA LEU A 147 -13.36 -11.27 1.67
C LEU A 147 -12.96 -11.71 3.08
N ARG A 148 -12.27 -10.83 3.82
CA ARG A 148 -11.89 -11.00 5.22
C ARG A 148 -12.85 -10.33 6.19
N GLY A 149 -13.92 -9.70 5.69
CA GLY A 149 -14.93 -9.02 6.51
C GLY A 149 -14.59 -7.58 6.88
N ILE A 150 -13.53 -7.01 6.31
CA ILE A 150 -13.19 -5.61 6.51
C ILE A 150 -14.21 -4.75 5.76
N GLU A 151 -14.80 -3.78 6.46
CA GLU A 151 -15.89 -2.93 5.97
C GLU A 151 -15.39 -1.58 5.47
N ALA A 152 -14.27 -1.09 6.01
CA ALA A 152 -13.67 0.17 5.60
C ALA A 152 -12.15 0.14 5.69
N PHE A 153 -11.50 0.87 4.79
CA PHE A 153 -10.12 1.28 4.96
C PHE A 153 -10.05 2.65 5.64
N THR A 154 -9.04 2.83 6.46
CA THR A 154 -8.59 4.13 6.96
C THR A 154 -7.20 4.45 6.41
N ALA A 155 -6.88 5.72 6.28
CA ALA A 155 -5.55 6.18 5.92
C ALA A 155 -5.30 7.60 6.44
N GLU A 156 -4.07 7.88 6.81
CA GLU A 156 -3.59 9.24 7.01
C GLU A 156 -2.96 9.76 5.72
N VAL A 157 -3.40 10.94 5.28
CA VAL A 157 -3.00 11.50 3.99
C VAL A 157 -2.61 12.97 4.17
N LEU A 158 -1.36 13.31 3.87
CA LEU A 158 -0.91 14.71 3.87
C LEU A 158 -1.77 15.55 2.91
N GLY A 159 -2.12 16.76 3.33
CA GLY A 159 -3.03 17.65 2.56
C GLY A 159 -2.54 17.97 1.15
N GLU A 160 -1.24 17.91 0.92
CA GLU A 160 -0.59 18.08 -0.39
C GLU A 160 -0.65 16.83 -1.28
N ASN A 161 -0.95 15.65 -0.73
CA ASN A 161 -1.05 14.40 -1.48
C ASN A 161 -2.38 14.29 -2.25
N ARG A 162 -2.58 15.21 -3.21
CA ARG A 162 -3.80 15.28 -4.04
C ARG A 162 -4.08 13.99 -4.79
N ARG A 163 -3.03 13.23 -5.16
CA ARG A 163 -3.19 11.96 -5.87
C ARG A 163 -3.82 10.90 -4.98
N MET A 164 -3.39 10.78 -3.73
CA MET A 164 -3.99 9.82 -2.79
C MET A 164 -5.42 10.22 -2.44
N LEU A 165 -5.72 11.50 -2.22
CA LEU A 165 -7.08 12.00 -1.98
C LEU A 165 -8.01 11.68 -3.17
N ALA A 166 -7.55 11.89 -4.41
CA ALA A 166 -8.31 11.52 -5.61
C ALA A 166 -8.49 10.00 -5.76
N LEU A 167 -7.50 9.22 -5.35
CA LEU A 167 -7.57 7.77 -5.36
C LEU A 167 -8.58 7.25 -4.32
N ALA A 168 -8.58 7.80 -3.12
CA ALA A 168 -9.55 7.46 -2.08
C ALA A 168 -11.00 7.75 -2.50
N ALA A 169 -11.21 8.81 -3.25
CA ALA A 169 -12.53 9.23 -3.72
C ALA A 169 -13.20 8.25 -4.73
N ILE A 170 -12.50 7.19 -5.18
CA ILE A 170 -13.13 6.13 -5.99
C ILE A 170 -14.12 5.29 -5.19
N PHE A 171 -14.01 5.28 -3.86
CA PHE A 171 -14.97 4.60 -2.98
C PHE A 171 -16.13 5.52 -2.65
N ALA A 172 -17.35 5.06 -2.94
CA ALA A 172 -18.55 5.80 -2.59
C ALA A 172 -18.68 5.92 -1.07
N GLY A 173 -19.00 7.12 -0.59
CA GLY A 173 -19.13 7.40 0.84
C GLY A 173 -17.79 7.59 1.57
N THR A 174 -16.70 7.82 0.82
CA THR A 174 -15.43 8.25 1.44
C THR A 174 -15.66 9.53 2.23
N ASP A 175 -15.24 9.50 3.47
CA ASP A 175 -15.27 10.61 4.42
C ASP A 175 -13.84 11.00 4.81
N HIS A 176 -13.64 12.26 5.19
CA HIS A 176 -12.33 12.74 5.61
C HIS A 176 -12.44 13.92 6.59
N THR A 177 -11.57 13.92 7.57
CA THR A 177 -11.42 15.00 8.55
C THR A 177 -10.00 15.54 8.48
N LEU A 178 -9.85 16.85 8.33
CA LEU A 178 -8.54 17.52 8.32
C LEU A 178 -8.16 17.91 9.74
N LYS A 179 -7.00 17.47 10.21
CA LYS A 179 -6.41 17.87 11.47
C LYS A 179 -4.90 18.07 11.29
N ASP A 180 -4.38 19.20 11.69
CA ASP A 180 -2.94 19.54 11.68
C ASP A 180 -2.24 19.30 10.32
N GLY A 181 -2.97 19.54 9.21
CA GLY A 181 -2.45 19.35 7.84
C GLY A 181 -2.57 17.92 7.30
N VAL A 182 -3.05 16.98 8.10
CA VAL A 182 -3.27 15.58 7.73
C VAL A 182 -4.76 15.30 7.61
N TYR A 183 -5.16 14.66 6.51
CA TYR A 183 -6.49 14.11 6.35
C TYR A 183 -6.57 12.69 6.92
N HIS A 184 -7.42 12.50 7.92
CA HIS A 184 -7.86 11.17 8.33
C HIS A 184 -8.99 10.76 7.37
N VAL A 185 -8.70 9.81 6.49
CA VAL A 185 -9.61 9.38 5.43
C VAL A 185 -10.20 8.03 5.78
N ARG A 186 -11.52 7.91 5.69
CA ARG A 186 -12.24 6.63 5.84
C ARG A 186 -12.94 6.29 4.52
N MET A 187 -12.61 5.12 3.97
CA MET A 187 -13.09 4.61 2.69
C MET A 187 -13.96 3.37 2.89
N PRO A 188 -15.29 3.49 2.91
CA PRO A 188 -16.17 2.33 2.99
C PRO A 188 -15.97 1.40 1.80
N LEU A 189 -15.73 0.11 2.06
CA LEU A 189 -15.46 -0.85 0.99
C LEU A 189 -16.74 -1.37 0.32
N GLY A 190 -17.91 -1.15 0.92
CA GLY A 190 -19.17 -1.70 0.45
C GLY A 190 -19.25 -3.22 0.61
N LYS A 191 -20.42 -3.80 0.31
CA LYS A 191 -20.58 -5.26 0.34
C LYS A 191 -19.84 -5.91 -0.83
N PRO A 192 -19.23 -7.11 -0.64
CA PRO A 192 -18.60 -7.84 -1.74
C PRO A 192 -19.66 -8.16 -2.80
N ASN A 193 -19.32 -7.93 -4.07
CA ASN A 193 -20.21 -8.26 -5.17
C ASN A 193 -20.32 -9.78 -5.31
N SER A 194 -21.53 -10.31 -5.39
CA SER A 194 -21.79 -11.77 -5.47
C SER A 194 -21.05 -12.49 -6.60
N ALA A 195 -20.81 -11.82 -7.73
CA ALA A 195 -20.03 -12.36 -8.84
C ALA A 195 -18.54 -12.59 -8.48
N THR A 196 -18.00 -11.83 -7.56
CA THR A 196 -16.60 -11.93 -7.10
C THR A 196 -16.40 -13.14 -6.17
N TYR A 197 -17.42 -13.49 -5.37
CA TYR A 197 -17.38 -14.66 -4.50
C TYR A 197 -17.20 -15.96 -5.27
N THR A 198 -17.88 -16.12 -6.40
CA THR A 198 -17.86 -17.34 -7.23
C THR A 198 -16.47 -17.55 -7.87
N ALA A 199 -15.83 -16.50 -8.37
CA ALA A 199 -14.56 -16.61 -9.07
C ALA A 199 -13.37 -16.98 -8.16
N LEU A 200 -13.38 -16.55 -6.90
CA LEU A 200 -12.31 -16.86 -5.93
C LEU A 200 -12.48 -18.23 -5.26
N THR A 201 -13.70 -18.66 -5.05
CA THR A 201 -13.99 -20.02 -4.53
C THR A 201 -13.54 -21.08 -5.53
N LEU A 202 -13.72 -20.86 -6.83
CA LEU A 202 -13.28 -21.73 -7.91
C LEU A 202 -11.75 -21.80 -8.08
N ARG A 203 -11.02 -20.70 -7.78
CA ARG A 203 -9.54 -20.70 -7.83
C ARG A 203 -8.87 -21.38 -6.63
N ARG A 204 -9.58 -21.61 -5.53
CA ARG A 204 -9.09 -22.35 -4.35
C ARG A 204 -9.30 -23.86 -4.45
N ALA A 205 -10.12 -24.31 -5.40
CA ALA A 205 -10.45 -25.71 -5.62
C ALA A 205 -9.67 -26.36 -6.79
N ALA A 206 -8.77 -25.63 -7.44
CA ALA A 206 -7.86 -26.06 -8.47
C ALA A 206 -6.40 -25.89 -8.02
#